data_7330f5bd0fcdcf783a681f1be842ac76
#
_entry.id   7330f5bd0fcdcf783a681f1be842ac76
#
_cell.length_a   1.000
_cell.length_b   1.000
_cell.length_c   1.000
_cell.angle_alpha   90.00
_cell.angle_beta   90.00
_cell.angle_gamma   90.00
#
_symmetry.space_group_name_H-M   'P 1'
#
loop_
_entity.id
_entity.type
_entity.pdbx_description
1 polymer ?
#
loop_
_entity_poly.entity_id
_entity_poly.type
_entity_poly.pdbx_seq_one_letter_code
_entity_poly.pdbx_strand_id
1 'polypeptide(L)'
;MTSTCGSINWDNKPTMALLQISEPGYSPDPHQRRVAVGIDLGTTHSLVAAVRSGVAECLPDAQGRVILPSVVRYLEGGGRQIGFDALAAEAQDPENTIASVKRFMGRGLADIAGREKLPYRFVEPTADAASDAAPAGGMVALHTRAGEKSPVEISAEILATLRYRAEDSFNDDLYGAVITVPAYFDDAQRQATKDAAQLAGINVLRLINEPTAAAIAYGLDNASEGIYAVYDLGGGTFDISILRLTQGVFEVLAT
;
A
#
# COMPACT_ATOMS: atom_id res chain seq x y z
N MET A 1 31.66 71.38 26.43
CA MET A 1 32.11 70.05 26.01
C MET A 1 31.21 69.01 26.70
N THR A 2 30.16 68.65 26.02
CA THR A 2 29.24 67.61 26.49
C THR A 2 29.06 66.60 25.35
N SER A 3 29.65 65.44 25.53
CA SER A 3 29.58 64.30 24.62
C SER A 3 28.23 63.62 24.79
N THR A 4 27.41 63.65 23.75
CA THR A 4 26.16 62.89 23.68
C THR A 4 26.46 61.45 23.19
N CYS A 5 26.36 60.51 24.11
CA CYS A 5 26.39 59.09 23.80
C CYS A 5 25.06 58.70 23.13
N GLY A 6 25.12 58.36 21.84
CA GLY A 6 23.95 57.85 21.11
C GLY A 6 23.63 56.43 21.51
N SER A 7 22.45 56.19 22.00
CA SER A 7 21.91 54.84 22.27
C SER A 7 21.64 54.11 20.97
N ILE A 8 22.33 52.98 20.80
CA ILE A 8 22.08 52.06 19.69
C ILE A 8 20.80 51.29 20.04
N ASN A 9 19.76 51.52 19.25
CA ASN A 9 18.48 50.82 19.34
C ASN A 9 18.65 49.42 18.70
N TRP A 10 18.57 48.36 19.52
CA TRP A 10 18.74 46.97 19.12
C TRP A 10 17.47 46.29 18.58
N ASP A 11 16.35 47.05 18.49
CA ASP A 11 15.03 46.48 18.10
C ASP A 11 14.80 46.33 16.58
N ASN A 12 15.75 46.73 15.77
CA ASN A 12 15.69 46.51 14.31
C ASN A 12 16.59 45.32 13.91
N LYS A 13 16.23 44.12 14.37
CA LYS A 13 16.80 42.91 13.79
C LYS A 13 16.28 42.81 12.36
N PRO A 14 17.15 42.87 11.34
CA PRO A 14 16.75 42.45 10.00
C PRO A 14 16.35 40.99 10.14
N THR A 15 15.15 40.66 9.71
CA THR A 15 14.74 39.28 9.49
C THR A 15 15.66 38.77 8.37
N MET A 16 16.81 38.24 8.78
CA MET A 16 17.63 37.47 7.85
C MET A 16 16.81 36.23 7.56
N ALA A 17 16.15 36.21 6.41
CA ALA A 17 15.81 34.95 5.80
C ALA A 17 17.12 34.16 5.73
N LEU A 18 17.22 33.11 6.54
CA LEU A 18 18.26 32.11 6.40
C LEU A 18 18.04 31.49 5.02
N LEU A 19 18.67 32.07 4.01
CA LEU A 19 18.91 31.37 2.76
C LEU A 19 19.81 30.20 3.15
N GLN A 20 19.22 29.04 3.29
CA GLN A 20 19.93 27.81 3.41
C GLN A 20 20.69 27.60 2.10
N ILE A 21 21.94 28.04 2.04
CA ILE A 21 22.84 27.74 0.93
C ILE A 21 23.19 26.27 1.08
N SER A 22 22.47 25.42 0.38
CA SER A 22 22.80 24.00 0.26
C SER A 22 24.02 23.87 -0.65
N GLU A 23 25.07 23.23 -0.18
CA GLU A 23 26.14 22.80 -1.06
C GLU A 23 25.58 21.77 -2.06
N PRO A 24 25.90 21.86 -3.37
CA PRO A 24 25.46 20.88 -4.36
C PRO A 24 25.86 19.47 -3.93
N GLY A 25 24.89 18.61 -3.68
CA GLY A 25 25.08 17.20 -3.31
C GLY A 25 24.92 16.87 -1.82
N TYR A 26 24.74 17.84 -0.90
CA TYR A 26 24.65 17.60 0.53
C TYR A 26 23.30 17.97 1.18
N SER A 27 22.43 18.66 0.47
CA SER A 27 21.05 18.89 0.92
C SER A 27 20.07 18.50 -0.16
N PRO A 28 18.96 17.85 0.18
CA PRO A 28 17.87 17.68 -0.78
C PRO A 28 17.43 19.07 -1.21
N ASP A 29 17.17 19.24 -2.50
CA ASP A 29 16.60 20.44 -3.06
C ASP A 29 15.39 20.86 -2.21
N PRO A 30 15.39 22.06 -1.57
CA PRO A 30 14.29 22.48 -0.71
C PRO A 30 12.94 22.61 -1.45
N HIS A 31 12.98 22.55 -2.78
CA HIS A 31 11.81 22.54 -3.66
C HIS A 31 11.41 21.13 -4.12
N GLN A 32 12.18 20.08 -3.79
CA GLN A 32 11.84 18.73 -4.15
C GLN A 32 10.67 18.25 -3.28
N ARG A 33 9.49 18.26 -3.88
CA ARG A 33 8.26 17.80 -3.22
C ARG A 33 8.33 16.29 -3.03
N ARG A 34 8.41 15.83 -1.79
CA ARG A 34 8.40 14.39 -1.46
C ARG A 34 6.95 13.96 -1.26
N VAL A 35 6.32 13.47 -2.32
CA VAL A 35 4.94 12.98 -2.24
C VAL A 35 4.95 11.57 -1.64
N ALA A 36 4.45 11.43 -0.42
CA ALA A 36 4.22 10.15 0.22
C ALA A 36 2.73 9.89 0.33
N VAL A 37 2.32 8.63 0.14
CA VAL A 37 0.91 8.21 0.16
C VAL A 37 0.67 7.06 1.12
N GLY A 38 -0.58 6.88 1.54
CA GLY A 38 -1.06 5.67 2.17
C GLY A 38 -1.76 4.79 1.12
N ILE A 39 -1.48 3.50 1.12
CA ILE A 39 -2.17 2.54 0.26
C ILE A 39 -2.79 1.45 1.14
N ASP A 40 -4.08 1.21 0.94
CA ASP A 40 -4.76 0.03 1.45
C ASP A 40 -4.90 -0.98 0.30
N LEU A 41 -4.13 -2.06 0.38
CA LEU A 41 -4.24 -3.19 -0.54
C LEU A 41 -5.23 -4.20 0.03
N GLY A 42 -6.51 -3.94 -0.17
CA GLY A 42 -7.59 -4.79 0.37
C GLY A 42 -7.85 -6.06 -0.44
N THR A 43 -8.52 -7.04 0.18
CA THR A 43 -8.89 -8.31 -0.48
C THR A 43 -9.88 -8.08 -1.64
N THR A 44 -10.86 -7.22 -1.44
CA THR A 44 -11.92 -6.94 -2.42
C THR A 44 -11.73 -5.60 -3.11
N HIS A 45 -11.33 -4.58 -2.35
CA HIS A 45 -11.11 -3.23 -2.85
C HIS A 45 -9.81 -2.68 -2.29
N SER A 46 -9.13 -1.89 -3.09
CA SER A 46 -7.93 -1.17 -2.72
C SER A 46 -8.11 0.32 -2.93
N LEU A 47 -7.34 1.13 -2.23
CA LEU A 47 -7.38 2.58 -2.38
C LEU A 47 -6.02 3.22 -2.09
N VAL A 48 -5.85 4.44 -2.55
CA VAL A 48 -4.71 5.30 -2.24
C VAL A 48 -5.19 6.62 -1.67
N ALA A 49 -4.52 7.10 -0.65
CA ALA A 49 -4.83 8.35 0.03
C ALA A 49 -3.56 9.18 0.25
N ALA A 50 -3.73 10.47 0.34
CA ALA A 50 -2.64 11.40 0.63
C ALA A 50 -3.11 12.54 1.52
N VAL A 51 -2.16 13.27 2.10
CA VAL A 51 -2.46 14.48 2.85
C VAL A 51 -2.37 15.68 1.91
N ARG A 52 -3.48 16.42 1.79
CA ARG A 52 -3.55 17.70 1.08
C ARG A 52 -4.01 18.78 2.04
N SER A 53 -3.27 19.86 2.11
CA SER A 53 -3.59 20.98 3.01
C SER A 53 -3.88 20.57 4.48
N GLY A 54 -3.14 19.54 4.96
CA GLY A 54 -3.30 19.04 6.32
C GLY A 54 -4.45 18.06 6.54
N VAL A 55 -5.20 17.72 5.48
CA VAL A 55 -6.33 16.76 5.54
C VAL A 55 -5.98 15.52 4.74
N ALA A 56 -6.20 14.34 5.33
CA ALA A 56 -6.08 13.07 4.63
C ALA A 56 -7.31 12.85 3.73
N GLU A 57 -7.08 12.57 2.46
CA GLU A 57 -8.14 12.32 1.47
C GLU A 57 -7.79 11.15 0.56
N CYS A 58 -8.79 10.36 0.18
CA CYS A 58 -8.63 9.32 -0.83
C CYS A 58 -8.54 9.97 -2.22
N LEU A 59 -7.61 9.48 -3.04
CA LEU A 59 -7.39 9.99 -4.38
C LEU A 59 -8.33 9.30 -5.37
N PRO A 60 -9.19 10.06 -6.10
CA PRO A 60 -10.12 9.48 -7.07
C PRO A 60 -9.42 9.12 -8.38
N ASP A 61 -10.05 8.22 -9.15
CA ASP A 61 -9.74 8.00 -10.56
C ASP A 61 -10.37 9.11 -11.46
N ALA A 62 -10.16 9.01 -12.77
CA ALA A 62 -10.71 9.95 -13.75
C ALA A 62 -12.26 10.01 -13.77
N GLN A 63 -12.94 9.03 -13.17
CA GLN A 63 -14.40 8.98 -13.03
C GLN A 63 -14.88 9.41 -11.63
N GLY A 64 -13.97 9.89 -10.78
CA GLY A 64 -14.28 10.34 -9.41
C GLY A 64 -14.42 9.20 -8.39
N ARG A 65 -14.05 7.94 -8.74
CA ARG A 65 -14.17 6.79 -7.85
C ARG A 65 -12.90 6.65 -7.01
N VAL A 66 -13.03 6.58 -5.71
CA VAL A 66 -11.89 6.48 -4.78
C VAL A 66 -11.43 5.04 -4.57
N ILE A 67 -12.36 4.08 -4.62
CA ILE A 67 -12.03 2.65 -4.50
C ILE A 67 -11.62 2.07 -5.85
N LEU A 68 -10.76 1.05 -5.83
CA LEU A 68 -10.37 0.22 -6.97
C LEU A 68 -10.69 -1.23 -6.62
N PRO A 69 -11.56 -1.95 -7.34
CA PRO A 69 -11.72 -3.38 -7.16
C PRO A 69 -10.37 -4.10 -7.30
N SER A 70 -10.05 -4.97 -6.34
CA SER A 70 -8.80 -5.75 -6.33
C SER A 70 -8.89 -6.95 -7.28
N VAL A 71 -9.12 -6.66 -8.56
CA VAL A 71 -9.36 -7.63 -9.63
C VAL A 71 -8.46 -7.31 -10.81
N VAL A 72 -7.79 -8.33 -11.34
CA VAL A 72 -6.93 -8.24 -12.52
C VAL A 72 -7.36 -9.29 -13.53
N ARG A 73 -7.63 -8.89 -14.77
CA ARG A 73 -7.94 -9.77 -15.90
C ARG A 73 -6.82 -9.75 -16.91
N TYR A 74 -6.35 -10.92 -17.32
CA TYR A 74 -5.34 -11.10 -18.34
C TYR A 74 -6.01 -11.41 -19.70
N LEU A 75 -5.63 -10.65 -20.72
CA LEU A 75 -6.19 -10.74 -22.08
C LEU A 75 -5.25 -11.52 -23.01
N GLU A 76 -5.79 -12.00 -24.12
CA GLU A 76 -4.98 -12.51 -25.21
C GLU A 76 -4.05 -11.42 -25.76
N GLY A 77 -2.82 -11.78 -26.11
CA GLY A 77 -1.82 -10.83 -26.61
C GLY A 77 -1.10 -10.02 -25.53
N GLY A 78 -1.25 -10.38 -24.23
CA GLY A 78 -0.47 -9.80 -23.12
C GLY A 78 -1.05 -8.52 -22.52
N GLY A 79 -2.24 -8.09 -22.95
CA GLY A 79 -2.96 -6.98 -22.32
C GLY A 79 -3.57 -7.37 -20.98
N ARG A 80 -3.91 -6.36 -20.18
CA ARG A 80 -4.60 -6.56 -18.89
C ARG A 80 -5.64 -5.48 -18.63
N GLN A 81 -6.67 -5.84 -17.87
CA GLN A 81 -7.66 -4.94 -17.32
C GLN A 81 -7.57 -5.02 -15.78
N ILE A 82 -7.77 -3.90 -15.11
CA ILE A 82 -7.65 -3.82 -13.64
C ILE A 82 -8.86 -3.06 -13.10
N GLY A 83 -9.36 -3.48 -11.94
CA GLY A 83 -10.45 -2.81 -11.27
C GLY A 83 -11.81 -3.08 -11.89
N PHE A 84 -12.59 -2.05 -12.16
CA PHE A 84 -13.98 -2.16 -12.60
C PHE A 84 -14.16 -2.88 -13.94
N ASP A 85 -13.25 -2.65 -14.89
CA ASP A 85 -13.32 -3.31 -16.21
C ASP A 85 -13.03 -4.81 -16.10
N ALA A 86 -12.09 -5.19 -15.22
CA ALA A 86 -11.84 -6.60 -14.91
C ALA A 86 -13.02 -7.23 -14.19
N LEU A 87 -13.57 -6.56 -13.18
CA LEU A 87 -14.71 -7.04 -12.41
C LEU A 87 -15.94 -7.28 -13.30
N ALA A 88 -16.22 -6.38 -14.24
CA ALA A 88 -17.33 -6.52 -15.18
C ALA A 88 -17.24 -7.77 -16.07
N ALA A 89 -16.03 -8.29 -16.26
CA ALA A 89 -15.77 -9.47 -17.10
C ALA A 89 -15.61 -10.77 -16.28
N GLU A 90 -15.67 -10.72 -14.96
CA GLU A 90 -15.39 -11.86 -14.07
C GLU A 90 -16.29 -13.07 -14.37
N ALA A 91 -17.59 -12.84 -14.61
CA ALA A 91 -18.54 -13.91 -14.90
C ALA A 91 -18.32 -14.55 -16.29
N GLN A 92 -17.78 -13.81 -17.27
CA GLN A 92 -17.55 -14.31 -18.62
C GLN A 92 -16.20 -15.00 -18.78
N ASP A 93 -15.20 -14.63 -17.97
CA ASP A 93 -13.82 -15.11 -18.10
C ASP A 93 -13.19 -15.35 -16.71
N PRO A 94 -13.80 -16.23 -15.89
CA PRO A 94 -13.40 -16.39 -14.49
C PRO A 94 -11.98 -16.96 -14.31
N GLU A 95 -11.50 -17.80 -15.23
CA GLU A 95 -10.17 -18.41 -15.15
C GLU A 95 -9.03 -17.38 -15.28
N ASN A 96 -9.26 -16.30 -16.05
CA ASN A 96 -8.26 -15.28 -16.34
C ASN A 96 -8.52 -13.96 -15.59
N THR A 97 -9.58 -13.90 -14.80
CA THR A 97 -9.97 -12.74 -13.98
C THR A 97 -9.76 -13.06 -12.52
N ILE A 98 -8.62 -12.65 -12.01
CA ILE A 98 -8.18 -13.01 -10.67
C ILE A 98 -8.67 -11.97 -9.67
N ALA A 99 -9.55 -12.38 -8.78
CA ALA A 99 -10.06 -11.57 -7.66
C ALA A 99 -9.51 -12.09 -6.33
N SER A 100 -9.52 -11.24 -5.32
CA SER A 100 -9.15 -11.59 -3.94
C SER A 100 -7.75 -12.21 -3.80
N VAL A 101 -6.82 -11.81 -4.66
CA VAL A 101 -5.45 -12.37 -4.73
C VAL A 101 -4.68 -12.25 -3.41
N LYS A 102 -5.02 -11.28 -2.56
CA LYS A 102 -4.41 -11.06 -1.24
C LYS A 102 -4.47 -12.32 -0.36
N ARG A 103 -5.46 -13.18 -0.54
CA ARG A 103 -5.61 -14.46 0.19
C ARG A 103 -4.49 -15.45 -0.11
N PHE A 104 -3.81 -15.30 -1.24
CA PHE A 104 -2.76 -16.21 -1.71
C PHE A 104 -1.35 -15.65 -1.46
N MET A 105 -1.25 -14.42 -0.98
CA MET A 105 0.03 -13.76 -0.74
C MET A 105 0.87 -14.53 0.28
N GLY A 106 2.12 -14.85 -0.09
CA GLY A 106 3.06 -15.56 0.77
C GLY A 106 2.64 -17.00 1.15
N ARG A 107 1.67 -17.59 0.43
CA ARG A 107 1.16 -18.95 0.69
C ARG A 107 1.67 -19.92 -0.36
N GLY A 108 1.90 -21.16 0.11
CA GLY A 108 2.10 -22.32 -0.75
C GLY A 108 0.77 -22.91 -1.22
N LEU A 109 0.82 -23.76 -2.24
CA LEU A 109 -0.39 -24.42 -2.76
C LEU A 109 -1.13 -25.27 -1.72
N ALA A 110 -0.39 -25.87 -0.79
CA ALA A 110 -0.95 -26.69 0.30
C ALA A 110 -1.73 -25.85 1.33
N ASP A 111 -1.44 -24.56 1.43
CA ASP A 111 -2.05 -23.66 2.43
C ASP A 111 -3.40 -23.10 1.96
N ILE A 112 -3.77 -23.31 0.68
CA ILE A 112 -4.99 -22.76 0.10
C ILE A 112 -6.13 -23.77 0.30
N ALA A 113 -6.95 -23.51 1.32
CA ALA A 113 -8.14 -24.29 1.58
C ALA A 113 -9.23 -24.01 0.52
N GLY A 114 -9.91 -25.06 0.07
CA GLY A 114 -11.04 -24.94 -0.87
C GLY A 114 -10.64 -24.51 -2.28
N ARG A 115 -9.39 -24.72 -2.66
CA ARG A 115 -8.88 -24.35 -4.01
C ARG A 115 -9.67 -24.98 -5.15
N GLU A 116 -10.24 -26.18 -4.92
CA GLU A 116 -11.07 -26.91 -5.87
C GLU A 116 -12.40 -26.22 -6.20
N LYS A 117 -12.81 -25.23 -5.40
CA LYS A 117 -14.01 -24.39 -5.61
C LYS A 117 -13.71 -23.07 -6.31
N LEU A 118 -12.43 -22.76 -6.48
CA LEU A 118 -12.01 -21.53 -7.16
C LEU A 118 -11.97 -21.78 -8.67
N PRO A 119 -12.29 -20.77 -9.49
CA PRO A 119 -12.28 -20.91 -10.94
C PRO A 119 -10.87 -20.92 -11.54
N TYR A 120 -9.84 -20.77 -10.70
CA TYR A 120 -8.46 -20.60 -11.14
C TYR A 120 -7.75 -21.93 -11.33
N ARG A 121 -6.85 -21.97 -12.31
CA ARG A 121 -5.91 -23.09 -12.50
C ARG A 121 -4.61 -22.78 -11.77
N PHE A 122 -4.38 -23.46 -10.68
CA PHE A 122 -3.12 -23.35 -9.95
C PHE A 122 -2.01 -24.16 -10.63
N VAL A 123 -0.79 -23.63 -10.60
CA VAL A 123 0.40 -24.34 -11.09
C VAL A 123 0.78 -25.40 -10.06
N GLU A 124 0.77 -26.67 -10.49
CA GLU A 124 1.24 -27.77 -9.63
C GLU A 124 2.77 -27.79 -9.61
N PRO A 125 3.40 -27.98 -8.44
CA PRO A 125 4.85 -28.14 -8.36
C PRO A 125 5.28 -29.36 -9.16
N THR A 126 6.10 -29.15 -10.20
CA THR A 126 6.71 -30.27 -10.92
C THR A 126 7.86 -30.85 -10.11
N ALA A 127 7.95 -32.17 -10.00
CA ALA A 127 9.01 -32.88 -9.24
C ALA A 127 10.43 -32.55 -9.77
N ASP A 128 10.54 -32.02 -10.98
CA ASP A 128 11.79 -31.67 -11.66
C ASP A 128 12.18 -30.18 -11.55
N ALA A 129 11.42 -29.38 -10.81
CA ALA A 129 11.69 -27.94 -10.66
C ALA A 129 12.84 -27.65 -9.67
N ALA A 130 13.97 -28.36 -9.81
CA ALA A 130 15.28 -27.88 -9.37
C ALA A 130 15.88 -26.85 -10.35
N SER A 131 15.06 -26.28 -11.24
CA SER A 131 15.49 -25.22 -12.16
C SER A 131 15.39 -23.87 -11.44
N ASP A 132 16.37 -23.00 -11.67
CA ASP A 132 16.48 -21.62 -11.14
C ASP A 132 15.25 -20.72 -11.43
N ALA A 133 14.19 -21.24 -12.05
CA ALA A 133 12.94 -20.57 -12.40
C ALA A 133 11.75 -20.92 -11.49
N ALA A 134 11.92 -21.83 -10.50
CA ALA A 134 10.86 -22.05 -9.52
C ALA A 134 10.72 -20.80 -8.63
N PRO A 135 9.50 -20.28 -8.40
CA PRO A 135 9.33 -19.17 -7.47
C PRO A 135 9.95 -19.51 -6.13
N ALA A 136 10.86 -18.67 -5.65
CA ALA A 136 11.61 -18.89 -4.43
C ALA A 136 10.63 -19.22 -3.28
N GLY A 137 10.76 -20.40 -2.68
CA GLY A 137 9.99 -20.80 -1.51
C GLY A 137 8.70 -21.57 -1.76
N GLY A 138 8.41 -22.09 -2.97
CA GLY A 138 7.20 -22.89 -3.22
C GLY A 138 5.89 -22.11 -3.15
N MET A 139 5.93 -20.80 -3.39
CA MET A 139 4.73 -19.96 -3.46
C MET A 139 3.83 -20.39 -4.62
N VAL A 140 2.51 -20.28 -4.40
CA VAL A 140 1.51 -20.58 -5.41
C VAL A 140 1.64 -19.68 -6.63
N ALA A 141 1.36 -20.22 -7.82
CA ALA A 141 1.19 -19.48 -9.05
C ALA A 141 -0.11 -19.91 -9.73
N LEU A 142 -0.63 -19.06 -10.59
CA LEU A 142 -1.87 -19.25 -11.34
C LEU A 142 -1.58 -19.25 -12.85
N HIS A 143 -2.17 -20.18 -13.57
CA HIS A 143 -2.15 -20.16 -15.04
C HIS A 143 -3.12 -19.10 -15.54
N THR A 144 -2.65 -18.22 -16.39
CA THR A 144 -3.45 -17.21 -17.09
C THR A 144 -3.12 -17.19 -18.57
N ARG A 145 -3.90 -16.48 -19.38
CA ARG A 145 -3.59 -16.24 -20.81
C ARG A 145 -2.26 -15.52 -21.02
N ALA A 146 -1.78 -14.78 -20.04
CA ALA A 146 -0.48 -14.12 -20.08
C ALA A 146 0.65 -14.97 -19.45
N GLY A 147 0.44 -16.29 -19.35
CA GLY A 147 1.37 -17.22 -18.71
C GLY A 147 1.10 -17.38 -17.21
N GLU A 148 2.06 -17.94 -16.52
CA GLU A 148 2.00 -18.14 -15.08
C GLU A 148 2.19 -16.81 -14.34
N LYS A 149 1.36 -16.60 -13.32
CA LYS A 149 1.38 -15.38 -12.50
C LYS A 149 1.35 -15.72 -11.02
N SER A 150 2.29 -15.18 -10.29
CA SER A 150 2.30 -15.26 -8.83
C SER A 150 1.32 -14.25 -8.21
N PRO A 151 0.81 -14.47 -7.00
CA PRO A 151 0.03 -13.49 -6.25
C PRO A 151 0.75 -12.14 -6.07
N VAL A 152 2.07 -12.18 -5.97
CA VAL A 152 2.94 -11.00 -5.88
C VAL A 152 2.86 -10.16 -7.16
N GLU A 153 3.01 -10.78 -8.35
CA GLU A 153 2.87 -10.09 -9.64
C GLU A 153 1.48 -9.51 -9.83
N ILE A 154 0.43 -10.29 -9.49
CA ILE A 154 -0.97 -9.83 -9.63
C ILE A 154 -1.25 -8.64 -8.71
N SER A 155 -0.75 -8.70 -7.46
CA SER A 155 -0.87 -7.59 -6.51
C SER A 155 -0.08 -6.36 -6.96
N ALA A 156 1.06 -6.55 -7.62
CA ALA A 156 1.86 -5.47 -8.17
C ALA A 156 1.09 -4.68 -9.25
N GLU A 157 0.24 -5.34 -10.06
CA GLU A 157 -0.61 -4.67 -11.05
C GLU A 157 -1.63 -3.72 -10.39
N ILE A 158 -2.23 -4.15 -9.29
CA ILE A 158 -3.16 -3.32 -8.50
C ILE A 158 -2.41 -2.12 -7.90
N LEU A 159 -1.27 -2.39 -7.28
CA LEU A 159 -0.43 -1.36 -6.66
C LEU A 159 0.10 -0.36 -7.69
N ALA A 160 0.53 -0.81 -8.88
CA ALA A 160 0.96 0.06 -9.96
C ALA A 160 -0.17 0.99 -10.42
N THR A 161 -1.41 0.48 -10.50
CA THR A 161 -2.58 1.29 -10.84
C THR A 161 -2.82 2.39 -9.81
N LEU A 162 -2.67 2.09 -8.51
CA LEU A 162 -2.83 3.06 -7.43
C LEU A 162 -1.66 4.07 -7.42
N ARG A 163 -0.44 3.62 -7.72
CA ARG A 163 0.72 4.49 -7.88
C ARG A 163 0.48 5.52 -8.99
N TYR A 164 0.13 5.07 -10.20
CA TYR A 164 -0.15 5.97 -11.33
C TYR A 164 -1.27 6.96 -11.02
N ARG A 165 -2.32 6.51 -10.33
CA ARG A 165 -3.40 7.42 -9.87
C ARG A 165 -2.86 8.52 -8.97
N ALA A 166 -1.96 8.20 -8.06
CA ALA A 166 -1.37 9.17 -7.15
C ALA A 166 -0.41 10.11 -7.89
N GLU A 167 0.49 9.59 -8.72
CA GLU A 167 1.42 10.37 -9.53
C GLU A 167 0.67 11.35 -10.46
N ASP A 168 -0.38 10.89 -11.14
CA ASP A 168 -1.24 11.75 -11.97
C ASP A 168 -1.92 12.85 -11.14
N SER A 169 -2.43 12.49 -9.96
CA SER A 169 -3.11 13.42 -9.06
C SER A 169 -2.21 14.54 -8.53
N PHE A 170 -0.90 14.31 -8.42
CA PHE A 170 0.09 15.29 -7.97
C PHE A 170 0.92 15.88 -9.11
N ASN A 171 0.84 15.29 -10.31
CA ASN A 171 1.73 15.55 -11.43
C ASN A 171 3.19 15.49 -11.01
N ASP A 172 3.55 14.47 -10.23
CA ASP A 172 4.86 14.28 -9.64
C ASP A 172 5.07 12.81 -9.27
N ASP A 173 6.34 12.36 -9.25
CA ASP A 173 6.69 11.00 -8.87
C ASP A 173 6.49 10.78 -7.37
N LEU A 174 6.12 9.55 -6.99
CA LEU A 174 5.99 9.19 -5.58
C LEU A 174 7.37 9.01 -4.93
N TYR A 175 7.56 9.67 -3.81
CA TYR A 175 8.69 9.39 -2.92
C TYR A 175 8.57 8.00 -2.28
N GLY A 176 7.36 7.57 -1.94
CA GLY A 176 7.06 6.24 -1.41
C GLY A 176 5.69 6.14 -0.79
N ALA A 177 5.38 4.95 -0.28
CA ALA A 177 4.10 4.65 0.34
C ALA A 177 4.20 3.94 1.69
N VAL A 178 3.23 4.22 2.56
CA VAL A 178 2.87 3.39 3.70
C VAL A 178 1.76 2.45 3.25
N ILE A 179 1.93 1.13 3.43
CA ILE A 179 0.96 0.14 2.97
C ILE A 179 0.38 -0.60 4.17
N THR A 180 -0.95 -0.80 4.19
CA THR A 180 -1.62 -1.54 5.25
C THR A 180 -1.53 -3.05 5.00
N VAL A 181 -1.41 -3.82 6.07
CA VAL A 181 -1.45 -5.29 6.06
C VAL A 181 -2.27 -5.79 7.25
N PRO A 182 -2.96 -6.95 7.13
CA PRO A 182 -3.64 -7.57 8.26
C PRO A 182 -2.68 -7.81 9.43
N ALA A 183 -3.17 -7.68 10.65
CA ALA A 183 -2.33 -7.87 11.84
C ALA A 183 -1.82 -9.32 11.97
N TYR A 184 -2.57 -10.29 11.46
CA TYR A 184 -2.21 -11.72 11.47
C TYR A 184 -1.24 -12.13 10.34
N PHE A 185 -0.89 -11.25 9.43
CA PHE A 185 0.09 -11.58 8.39
C PHE A 185 1.42 -11.96 9.01
N ASP A 186 1.90 -13.13 8.61
CA ASP A 186 3.24 -13.62 8.95
C ASP A 186 4.34 -12.90 8.12
N ASP A 187 5.59 -13.19 8.41
CA ASP A 187 6.73 -12.54 7.76
C ASP A 187 6.77 -12.82 6.25
N ALA A 188 6.36 -14.01 5.80
CA ALA A 188 6.31 -14.36 4.37
C ALA A 188 5.27 -13.52 3.64
N GLN A 189 4.09 -13.33 4.21
CA GLN A 189 3.02 -12.50 3.66
C GLN A 189 3.39 -11.01 3.64
N ARG A 190 4.05 -10.53 4.70
CA ARG A 190 4.58 -9.15 4.76
C ARG A 190 5.68 -8.93 3.73
N GLN A 191 6.58 -9.88 3.56
CA GLN A 191 7.62 -9.80 2.54
C GLN A 191 7.01 -9.83 1.14
N ALA A 192 6.07 -10.73 0.85
CA ALA A 192 5.35 -10.78 -0.42
C ALA A 192 4.64 -9.44 -0.75
N THR A 193 4.10 -8.75 0.27
CA THR A 193 3.51 -7.41 0.08
C THR A 193 4.57 -6.36 -0.29
N LYS A 194 5.75 -6.40 0.32
CA LYS A 194 6.87 -5.51 -0.05
C LYS A 194 7.38 -5.81 -1.46
N ASP A 195 7.50 -7.09 -1.82
CA ASP A 195 7.95 -7.51 -3.15
C ASP A 195 6.97 -7.05 -4.23
N ALA A 196 5.65 -7.17 -3.97
CA ALA A 196 4.62 -6.65 -4.87
C ALA A 196 4.72 -5.13 -5.05
N ALA A 197 4.96 -4.39 -3.97
CA ALA A 197 5.16 -2.95 -4.04
C ALA A 197 6.44 -2.58 -4.81
N GLN A 198 7.52 -3.31 -4.60
CA GLN A 198 8.77 -3.11 -5.34
C GLN A 198 8.59 -3.39 -6.84
N LEU A 199 7.89 -4.46 -7.22
CA LEU A 199 7.55 -4.76 -8.62
C LEU A 199 6.66 -3.66 -9.23
N ALA A 200 5.78 -3.05 -8.43
CA ALA A 200 4.98 -1.90 -8.83
C ALA A 200 5.78 -0.59 -8.91
N GLY A 201 7.07 -0.59 -8.58
CA GLY A 201 7.92 0.60 -8.55
C GLY A 201 7.63 1.53 -7.37
N ILE A 202 7.09 1.01 -6.27
CA ILE A 202 6.78 1.77 -5.05
C ILE A 202 7.89 1.54 -4.02
N ASN A 203 8.47 2.62 -3.52
CA ASN A 203 9.33 2.59 -2.35
C ASN A 203 8.47 2.43 -1.09
N VAL A 204 8.58 1.30 -0.41
CA VAL A 204 7.81 1.03 0.82
C VAL A 204 8.46 1.73 2.01
N LEU A 205 7.85 2.80 2.47
CA LEU A 205 8.31 3.55 3.65
C LEU A 205 8.03 2.77 4.94
N ARG A 206 6.86 2.13 5.01
CA ARG A 206 6.44 1.32 6.16
C ARG A 206 5.29 0.39 5.80
N LEU A 207 5.23 -0.78 6.45
CA LEU A 207 3.99 -1.54 6.59
C LEU A 207 3.36 -1.20 7.94
N ILE A 208 2.05 -1.00 7.95
CA ILE A 208 1.27 -0.76 9.18
C ILE A 208 0.13 -1.77 9.26
N ASN A 209 -0.20 -2.23 10.46
CA ASN A 209 -1.33 -3.14 10.65
C ASN A 209 -2.66 -2.42 10.37
N GLU A 210 -3.57 -3.05 9.63
CA GLU A 210 -4.90 -2.50 9.31
C GLU A 210 -5.67 -2.00 10.54
N PRO A 211 -5.77 -2.77 11.65
CA PRO A 211 -6.47 -2.28 12.83
C PRO A 211 -5.76 -1.07 13.50
N THR A 212 -4.43 -0.98 13.39
CA THR A 212 -3.68 0.19 13.88
C THR A 212 -3.97 1.41 13.01
N ALA A 213 -4.01 1.25 11.68
CA ALA A 213 -4.34 2.34 10.76
C ALA A 213 -5.77 2.85 10.99
N ALA A 214 -6.74 1.94 11.18
CA ALA A 214 -8.12 2.28 11.53
C ALA A 214 -8.19 3.03 12.86
N ALA A 215 -7.51 2.57 13.90
CA ALA A 215 -7.46 3.23 15.21
C ALA A 215 -6.93 4.66 15.11
N ILE A 216 -5.86 4.89 14.34
CA ILE A 216 -5.30 6.23 14.10
C ILE A 216 -6.30 7.10 13.32
N ALA A 217 -6.94 6.56 12.29
CA ALA A 217 -7.92 7.29 11.49
C ALA A 217 -9.14 7.77 12.31
N TYR A 218 -9.52 7.02 13.34
CA TYR A 218 -10.55 7.40 14.30
C TYR A 218 -10.04 8.29 15.45
N GLY A 219 -8.77 8.71 15.42
CA GLY A 219 -8.18 9.61 16.42
C GLY A 219 -7.91 8.94 17.77
N LEU A 220 -7.83 7.62 17.83
CA LEU A 220 -7.55 6.88 19.08
C LEU A 220 -6.13 7.09 19.56
N ASP A 221 -5.21 7.59 18.74
CA ASP A 221 -3.86 8.02 19.14
C ASP A 221 -3.87 9.17 20.17
N ASN A 222 -4.96 9.96 20.20
CA ASN A 222 -5.21 11.03 21.18
C ASN A 222 -6.19 10.61 22.28
N ALA A 223 -6.64 9.35 22.28
CA ALA A 223 -7.56 8.83 23.29
C ALA A 223 -6.85 8.47 24.60
N SER A 224 -7.64 8.18 25.64
CA SER A 224 -7.09 7.69 26.91
C SER A 224 -6.46 6.30 26.72
N GLU A 225 -5.42 6.02 27.50
CA GLU A 225 -4.84 4.68 27.56
C GLU A 225 -5.91 3.63 27.87
N GLY A 226 -5.85 2.48 27.21
CA GLY A 226 -6.87 1.46 27.38
C GLY A 226 -6.81 0.33 26.36
N ILE A 227 -7.81 -0.51 26.41
CA ILE A 227 -7.99 -1.62 25.45
C ILE A 227 -9.16 -1.27 24.53
N TYR A 228 -8.91 -1.40 23.23
CA TYR A 228 -9.85 -1.07 22.16
C TYR A 228 -10.09 -2.31 21.28
N ALA A 229 -11.32 -2.48 20.86
CA ALA A 229 -11.70 -3.50 19.86
C ALA A 229 -11.93 -2.81 18.52
N VAL A 230 -11.25 -3.28 17.49
CA VAL A 230 -11.44 -2.82 16.09
C VAL A 230 -12.18 -3.92 15.35
N TYR A 231 -13.35 -3.56 14.79
CA TYR A 231 -14.16 -4.41 13.93
C TYR A 231 -13.95 -3.96 12.49
N ASP A 232 -13.29 -4.78 11.71
CA ASP A 232 -13.05 -4.52 10.29
C ASP A 232 -13.93 -5.44 9.44
N LEU A 233 -15.01 -4.88 8.87
CA LEU A 233 -15.92 -5.58 7.98
C LEU A 233 -15.65 -5.14 6.55
N GLY A 234 -14.79 -5.87 5.85
CA GLY A 234 -14.48 -5.67 4.44
C GLY A 234 -15.51 -6.30 3.49
N GLY A 235 -15.24 -6.20 2.19
CA GLY A 235 -16.10 -6.80 1.16
C GLY A 235 -15.98 -8.32 1.05
N GLY A 236 -14.94 -8.94 1.63
CA GLY A 236 -14.70 -10.38 1.54
C GLY A 236 -14.11 -11.00 2.81
N THR A 237 -13.78 -10.19 3.82
CA THR A 237 -13.22 -10.61 5.10
C THR A 237 -13.90 -9.86 6.23
N PHE A 238 -13.89 -10.47 7.40
CA PHE A 238 -14.29 -9.86 8.65
C PHE A 238 -13.22 -10.17 9.69
N ASP A 239 -12.58 -9.12 10.20
CA ASP A 239 -11.50 -9.24 11.15
C ASP A 239 -11.84 -8.47 12.44
N ILE A 240 -11.53 -9.06 13.59
CA ILE A 240 -11.64 -8.41 14.89
C ILE A 240 -10.26 -8.38 15.51
N SER A 241 -9.82 -7.19 15.91
CA SER A 241 -8.53 -7.02 16.57
C SER A 241 -8.68 -6.31 17.91
N ILE A 242 -7.97 -6.80 18.90
CA ILE A 242 -7.88 -6.17 20.23
C ILE A 242 -6.56 -5.43 20.32
N LEU A 243 -6.65 -4.13 20.53
CA LEU A 243 -5.50 -3.24 20.64
C LEU A 243 -5.36 -2.73 22.06
N ARG A 244 -4.12 -2.64 22.55
CA ARG A 244 -3.79 -1.88 23.75
C ARG A 244 -3.12 -0.57 23.33
N LEU A 245 -3.63 0.56 23.82
CA LEU A 245 -2.98 1.85 23.70
C LEU A 245 -2.29 2.19 25.01
N THR A 246 -0.98 2.38 24.95
CA THR A 246 -0.15 2.81 26.08
C THR A 246 0.88 3.81 25.59
N GLN A 247 0.90 5.01 26.14
CA GLN A 247 1.86 6.09 25.81
C GLN A 247 1.96 6.37 24.30
N GLY A 248 0.82 6.38 23.60
CA GLY A 248 0.75 6.62 22.16
C GLY A 248 1.18 5.45 21.27
N VAL A 249 1.45 4.28 21.85
CA VAL A 249 1.82 3.05 21.13
C VAL A 249 0.65 2.08 21.10
N PHE A 250 0.29 1.61 19.90
CA PHE A 250 -0.68 0.56 19.71
C PHE A 250 0.01 -0.81 19.68
N GLU A 251 -0.37 -1.68 20.60
CA GLU A 251 0.02 -3.09 20.62
C GLU A 251 -1.17 -3.95 20.23
N VAL A 252 -1.01 -4.84 19.26
CA VAL A 252 -2.04 -5.82 18.90
C VAL A 252 -1.95 -6.99 19.88
N LEU A 253 -2.98 -7.17 20.70
CA LEU A 253 -3.05 -8.25 21.68
C LEU A 253 -3.59 -9.53 21.10
N ALA A 254 -4.57 -9.42 20.19
CA ALA A 254 -5.22 -10.53 19.51
C ALA A 254 -5.85 -10.08 18.19
N THR A 255 -6.00 -11.01 17.27
CA THR A 255 -6.69 -10.83 15.99
C THR A 255 -7.27 -12.16 15.55
#